data_b3a3af4b2815e2d5c7be7844e36b7393
#
_entry.id   b3a3af4b2815e2d5c7be7844e36b7393
#
_cell.length_a   1.000
_cell.length_b   1.000
_cell.length_c   1.000
_cell.angle_alpha   90.00
_cell.angle_beta   90.00
_cell.angle_gamma   90.00
#
_symmetry.space_group_name_H-M   'P 1'
#
loop_
_entity.id
_entity.type
_entity.pdbx_description
1 polymer ?
#
loop_
_entity_poly.entity_id
_entity_poly.type
_entity_poly.pdbx_seq_one_letter_code
_entity_poly.pdbx_strand_id
1 'polypeptide(L)'
;MGRNGSIHTIVLVLVMLIGFGAALGWPQYEKYRTIAAAQKALDIGKSLAFAEASYKEHYKAYTPDFELLGADLPCPVERAEGKIEMLCSDYTFSLAEGNLVRVAHKNYPKWFDINIDQGSIDCSHEEGSLVGQHICDRVNLSNSKN
;
A
#
# COMPACT_ATOMS: atom_id res chain seq x y z
N MET A 1 -4.39 60.56 -1.56
CA MET A 1 -3.58 59.67 -2.38
C MET A 1 -2.88 58.66 -1.46
N GLY A 2 -3.24 57.38 -1.44
CA GLY A 2 -2.55 56.39 -0.59
C GLY A 2 -3.26 55.06 -0.30
N ARG A 3 -4.56 54.93 -0.65
CA ARG A 3 -5.31 53.69 -0.28
C ARG A 3 -5.17 52.51 -1.26
N ASN A 4 -4.79 52.76 -2.50
CA ASN A 4 -4.70 51.70 -3.52
C ASN A 4 -3.40 50.90 -3.41
N GLY A 5 -2.30 51.47 -2.91
CA GLY A 5 -1.04 50.76 -2.70
C GLY A 5 -1.11 49.68 -1.61
N SER A 6 -1.92 49.93 -0.57
CA SER A 6 -2.09 48.99 0.55
C SER A 6 -2.83 47.70 0.13
N ILE A 7 -3.83 47.82 -0.75
CA ILE A 7 -4.63 46.68 -1.21
C ILE A 7 -3.76 45.73 -2.10
N HIS A 8 -2.99 46.31 -3.02
CA HIS A 8 -2.09 45.50 -3.87
C HIS A 8 -1.03 44.74 -3.05
N THR A 9 -0.49 45.42 -2.02
CA THR A 9 0.51 44.77 -1.15
C THR A 9 -0.12 43.64 -0.36
N ILE A 10 -1.33 43.81 0.18
CA ILE A 10 -2.05 42.74 0.91
C ILE A 10 -2.37 41.56 0.00
N VAL A 11 -2.83 41.79 -1.22
CA VAL A 11 -3.14 40.74 -2.19
C VAL A 11 -1.86 39.97 -2.57
N LEU A 12 -0.75 40.70 -2.76
CA LEU A 12 0.53 40.07 -3.12
C LEU A 12 1.08 39.16 -1.99
N VAL A 13 0.96 39.64 -0.74
CA VAL A 13 1.34 38.84 0.44
C VAL A 13 0.45 37.62 0.59
N LEU A 14 -0.87 37.74 0.38
CA LEU A 14 -1.80 36.59 0.42
C LEU A 14 -1.47 35.54 -0.64
N VAL A 15 -1.20 35.96 -1.88
CA VAL A 15 -0.83 35.05 -2.98
C VAL A 15 0.49 34.36 -2.66
N MET A 16 1.49 35.05 -2.11
CA MET A 16 2.73 34.42 -1.66
C MET A 16 2.49 33.40 -0.55
N LEU A 17 1.68 33.72 0.46
CA LEU A 17 1.39 32.78 1.56
C LEU A 17 0.68 31.51 1.08
N ILE A 18 -0.27 31.66 0.15
CA ILE A 18 -0.97 30.52 -0.46
C ILE A 18 0.01 29.68 -1.30
N GLY A 19 0.86 30.34 -2.09
CA GLY A 19 1.87 29.66 -2.91
C GLY A 19 2.88 28.89 -2.07
N PHE A 20 3.39 29.47 -1.00
CA PHE A 20 4.28 28.79 -0.05
C PHE A 20 3.58 27.64 0.68
N GLY A 21 2.34 27.83 1.14
CA GLY A 21 1.55 26.80 1.79
C GLY A 21 1.30 25.60 0.88
N ALA A 22 0.97 25.83 -0.37
CA ALA A 22 0.77 24.79 -1.36
C ALA A 22 2.08 24.05 -1.70
N ALA A 23 3.17 24.77 -1.88
CA ALA A 23 4.48 24.19 -2.21
C ALA A 23 5.03 23.27 -1.10
N LEU A 24 4.79 23.60 0.16
CA LEU A 24 5.23 22.79 1.31
C LEU A 24 4.25 21.68 1.69
N GLY A 25 2.95 21.90 1.47
CA GLY A 25 1.90 20.96 1.86
C GLY A 25 1.72 19.81 0.87
N TRP A 26 1.91 20.03 -0.41
CA TRP A 26 1.70 19.03 -1.46
C TRP A 26 2.56 17.77 -1.31
N PRO A 27 3.89 17.86 -1.16
CA PRO A 27 4.73 16.65 -1.03
C PRO A 27 4.46 15.88 0.27
N GLN A 28 4.06 16.58 1.33
CA GLN A 28 3.66 15.94 2.59
C GLN A 28 2.36 15.15 2.41
N TYR A 29 1.37 15.72 1.71
CA TYR A 29 0.09 15.06 1.45
C TYR A 29 0.26 13.79 0.62
N GLU A 30 1.06 13.82 -0.45
CA GLU A 30 1.33 12.63 -1.26
C GLU A 30 2.02 11.53 -0.45
N LYS A 31 2.97 11.89 0.39
CA LYS A 31 3.64 10.95 1.29
C LYS A 31 2.65 10.27 2.25
N TYR A 32 1.76 11.02 2.89
CA TYR A 32 0.75 10.46 3.78
C TYR A 32 -0.22 9.54 3.04
N ARG A 33 -0.67 9.94 1.86
CA ARG A 33 -1.56 9.14 1.01
C ARG A 33 -0.92 7.82 0.61
N THR A 34 0.35 7.84 0.23
CA THR A 34 1.09 6.63 -0.16
C THR A 34 1.26 5.68 1.02
N ILE A 35 1.59 6.19 2.21
CA ILE A 35 1.72 5.38 3.42
C ILE A 35 0.37 4.77 3.81
N ALA A 36 -0.71 5.55 3.77
CA ALA A 36 -2.05 5.06 4.09
C ALA A 36 -2.52 3.96 3.11
N ALA A 37 -2.22 4.13 1.81
CA ALA A 37 -2.51 3.13 0.80
C ALA A 37 -1.72 1.83 1.04
N ALA A 38 -0.45 1.93 1.40
CA ALA A 38 0.39 0.78 1.73
C ALA A 38 -0.11 0.02 2.97
N GLN A 39 -0.53 0.74 4.02
CA GLN A 39 -1.12 0.12 5.21
C GLN A 39 -2.40 -0.64 4.88
N LYS A 40 -3.29 -0.03 4.07
CA LYS A 40 -4.51 -0.69 3.60
C LYS A 40 -4.20 -1.96 2.78
N ALA A 41 -3.21 -1.89 1.89
CA ALA A 41 -2.79 -3.05 1.12
C ALA A 41 -2.21 -4.16 2.03
N LEU A 42 -1.44 -3.79 3.04
CA LEU A 42 -0.93 -4.73 4.02
C LEU A 42 -2.05 -5.41 4.83
N ASP A 43 -3.07 -4.66 5.25
CA ASP A 43 -4.22 -5.21 5.98
C ASP A 43 -5.01 -6.19 5.12
N ILE A 44 -5.21 -5.88 3.83
CA ILE A 44 -5.81 -6.81 2.87
C ILE A 44 -4.95 -8.07 2.72
N GLY A 45 -3.64 -7.90 2.54
CA GLY A 45 -2.70 -9.02 2.45
C GLY A 45 -2.71 -9.93 3.68
N LYS A 46 -2.78 -9.36 4.88
CA LYS A 46 -2.93 -10.12 6.14
C LYS A 46 -4.25 -10.89 6.20
N SER A 47 -5.34 -10.28 5.74
CA SER A 47 -6.65 -10.95 5.69
C SER A 47 -6.63 -12.14 4.71
N LEU A 48 -5.97 -11.98 3.56
CA LEU A 48 -5.77 -13.07 2.60
C LEU A 48 -4.89 -14.18 3.19
N ALA A 49 -3.80 -13.83 3.88
CA ALA A 49 -2.94 -14.80 4.53
C ALA A 49 -3.69 -15.60 5.61
N PHE A 50 -4.55 -14.94 6.37
CA PHE A 50 -5.41 -15.61 7.35
C PHE A 50 -6.43 -16.54 6.69
N ALA A 51 -7.08 -16.10 5.60
CA ALA A 51 -8.01 -16.94 4.85
C ALA A 51 -7.31 -18.18 4.25
N GLU A 52 -6.10 -18.00 3.72
CA GLU A 52 -5.27 -19.10 3.18
C GLU A 52 -4.82 -20.07 4.27
N ALA A 53 -4.45 -19.58 5.45
CA ALA A 53 -4.14 -20.43 6.60
C ALA A 53 -5.35 -21.29 7.01
N SER A 54 -6.55 -20.70 7.02
CA SER A 54 -7.80 -21.41 7.32
C SER A 54 -8.14 -22.43 6.25
N TYR A 55 -7.93 -22.11 4.99
CA TYR A 55 -8.10 -23.04 3.86
C TYR A 55 -7.16 -24.25 4.00
N LYS A 56 -5.87 -23.99 4.27
CA LYS A 56 -4.87 -25.04 4.51
C LYS A 56 -5.24 -25.95 5.67
N GLU A 57 -5.77 -25.39 6.75
CA GLU A 57 -6.20 -26.19 7.90
C GLU A 57 -7.28 -27.20 7.53
N HIS A 58 -8.22 -26.80 6.66
CA HIS A 58 -9.33 -27.63 6.19
C HIS A 58 -8.92 -28.63 5.12
N TYR A 59 -8.20 -28.17 4.10
CA TYR A 59 -7.91 -28.95 2.89
C TYR A 59 -6.50 -29.54 2.85
N LYS A 60 -5.65 -29.22 3.86
CA LYS A 60 -4.25 -29.67 3.98
C LYS A 60 -3.36 -29.22 2.82
N ALA A 61 -3.79 -28.25 2.05
CA ALA A 61 -3.08 -27.68 0.90
C ALA A 61 -3.38 -26.17 0.77
N TYR A 62 -2.44 -25.43 0.21
CA TYR A 62 -2.68 -24.04 -0.20
C TYR A 62 -3.42 -23.98 -1.53
N THR A 63 -4.13 -22.89 -1.78
CA THR A 63 -4.78 -22.65 -3.06
C THR A 63 -4.22 -21.40 -3.74
N PRO A 64 -3.97 -21.43 -5.06
CA PRO A 64 -3.65 -20.23 -5.80
C PRO A 64 -4.90 -19.39 -6.16
N ASP A 65 -6.10 -19.87 -5.82
CA ASP A 65 -7.36 -19.30 -6.25
C ASP A 65 -8.05 -18.55 -5.12
N PHE A 66 -8.14 -17.23 -5.24
CA PHE A 66 -8.78 -16.36 -4.25
C PHE A 66 -10.26 -16.68 -4.02
N GLU A 67 -10.98 -17.18 -5.05
CA GLU A 67 -12.40 -17.49 -4.94
C GLU A 67 -12.66 -18.70 -4.03
N LEU A 68 -11.68 -19.59 -3.91
CA LEU A 68 -11.77 -20.75 -3.02
C LEU A 68 -11.53 -20.42 -1.54
N LEU A 69 -10.98 -19.25 -1.26
CA LEU A 69 -10.71 -18.83 0.13
C LEU A 69 -11.99 -18.51 0.90
N GLY A 70 -13.14 -18.33 0.23
CA GLY A 70 -14.40 -17.99 0.89
C GLY A 70 -14.38 -16.64 1.62
N ALA A 71 -13.39 -15.81 1.35
CA ALA A 71 -13.26 -14.46 1.90
C ALA A 71 -13.98 -13.44 1.00
N ASP A 72 -14.53 -12.38 1.61
CA ASP A 72 -15.02 -11.23 0.86
C ASP A 72 -13.83 -10.52 0.21
N LEU A 73 -13.73 -10.66 -1.12
CA LEU A 73 -12.64 -10.07 -1.89
C LEU A 73 -12.95 -8.58 -2.14
N PRO A 74 -12.09 -7.66 -1.67
CA PRO A 74 -12.36 -6.23 -1.79
C PRO A 74 -12.18 -5.70 -3.22
N CYS A 75 -11.60 -6.50 -4.11
CA CYS A 75 -11.23 -6.09 -5.47
C CYS A 75 -11.46 -7.23 -6.47
N PRO A 76 -11.57 -6.92 -7.77
CA PRO A 76 -11.75 -7.93 -8.80
C PRO A 76 -10.51 -8.83 -8.94
N VAL A 77 -10.77 -10.09 -9.25
CA VAL A 77 -9.75 -11.09 -9.55
C VAL A 77 -9.63 -11.24 -11.07
N GLU A 78 -8.42 -11.10 -11.57
CA GLU A 78 -8.10 -11.33 -12.98
C GLU A 78 -7.31 -12.62 -13.14
N ARG A 79 -7.64 -13.36 -14.21
CA ARG A 79 -6.94 -14.59 -14.59
C ARG A 79 -6.34 -14.38 -15.97
N ALA A 80 -5.04 -14.22 -16.05
CA ALA A 80 -4.29 -14.02 -17.29
C ALA A 80 -3.03 -14.88 -17.30
N GLU A 81 -2.77 -15.54 -18.42
CA GLU A 81 -1.53 -16.29 -18.68
C GLU A 81 -1.16 -17.32 -17.59
N GLY A 82 -2.14 -17.92 -16.94
CA GLY A 82 -1.93 -18.91 -15.87
C GLY A 82 -1.61 -18.29 -14.49
N LYS A 83 -1.68 -16.98 -14.37
CA LYS A 83 -1.60 -16.25 -13.10
C LYS A 83 -2.97 -15.78 -12.65
N ILE A 84 -3.22 -15.86 -11.37
CA ILE A 84 -4.42 -15.37 -10.72
C ILE A 84 -4.01 -14.23 -9.81
N GLU A 85 -4.50 -13.03 -10.11
CA GLU A 85 -4.14 -11.81 -9.41
C GLU A 85 -5.40 -11.04 -9.03
N MET A 86 -5.44 -10.49 -7.81
CA MET A 86 -6.48 -9.58 -7.38
C MET A 86 -5.97 -8.14 -7.55
N LEU A 87 -6.66 -7.34 -8.34
CA LEU A 87 -6.24 -5.99 -8.72
C LEU A 87 -7.00 -4.94 -7.92
N CYS A 88 -6.32 -4.32 -6.96
CA CYS A 88 -6.84 -3.21 -6.19
C CYS A 88 -6.14 -1.92 -6.61
N SER A 89 -6.87 -0.91 -7.08
CA SER A 89 -6.35 0.43 -7.39
C SER A 89 -4.86 0.50 -7.81
N ASP A 90 -3.96 0.66 -6.83
CA ASP A 90 -2.51 0.79 -7.05
C ASP A 90 -1.73 -0.50 -6.68
N TYR A 91 -2.40 -1.53 -6.19
CA TYR A 91 -1.79 -2.75 -5.70
C TYR A 91 -2.34 -4.00 -6.37
N THR A 92 -1.45 -4.96 -6.56
CA THR A 92 -1.77 -6.29 -7.07
C THR A 92 -1.44 -7.30 -5.98
N PHE A 93 -2.36 -8.25 -5.76
CA PHE A 93 -2.19 -9.34 -4.81
C PHE A 93 -2.10 -10.64 -5.59
N SER A 94 -1.15 -11.48 -5.23
CA SER A 94 -1.02 -12.83 -5.77
C SER A 94 -0.71 -13.83 -4.66
N LEU A 95 -1.28 -15.00 -4.77
CA LEU A 95 -0.94 -16.15 -3.93
C LEU A 95 0.24 -16.84 -4.63
N ALA A 96 1.45 -16.53 -4.16
CA ALA A 96 2.67 -17.10 -4.73
C ALA A 96 2.86 -18.53 -4.24
N GLU A 97 3.73 -19.28 -4.92
CA GLU A 97 3.97 -20.67 -4.64
C GLU A 97 4.07 -21.00 -3.15
N GLY A 98 3.18 -21.87 -2.70
CA GLY A 98 3.17 -22.48 -1.39
C GLY A 98 2.55 -21.63 -0.29
N ASN A 99 3.29 -20.77 0.37
CA ASN A 99 2.88 -20.15 1.63
C ASN A 99 3.06 -18.64 1.66
N LEU A 100 3.04 -17.99 0.51
CA LEU A 100 3.30 -16.55 0.40
C LEU A 100 2.12 -15.80 -0.22
N VAL A 101 1.68 -14.74 0.46
CA VAL A 101 0.85 -13.70 -0.14
C VAL A 101 1.77 -12.56 -0.56
N ARG A 102 1.86 -12.34 -1.86
CA ARG A 102 2.62 -11.23 -2.43
C ARG A 102 1.73 -10.03 -2.70
N VAL A 103 2.14 -8.89 -2.21
CA VAL A 103 1.51 -7.60 -2.43
C VAL A 103 2.48 -6.72 -3.20
N ALA A 104 2.16 -6.43 -4.45
CA ALA A 104 2.99 -5.61 -5.32
C ALA A 104 2.29 -4.29 -5.65
N HIS A 105 3.04 -3.22 -5.72
CA HIS A 105 2.56 -1.95 -6.26
C HIS A 105 2.78 -1.93 -7.77
N LYS A 106 1.90 -1.27 -8.54
CA LYS A 106 1.99 -1.19 -10.01
C LYS A 106 3.35 -0.70 -10.53
N ASN A 107 3.99 0.22 -9.79
CA ASN A 107 5.27 0.82 -10.16
C ASN A 107 6.46 0.14 -9.48
N TYR A 108 6.23 -0.78 -8.54
CA TYR A 108 7.28 -1.45 -7.76
C TYR A 108 6.99 -2.96 -7.74
N PRO A 109 7.87 -3.81 -8.29
CA PRO A 109 7.59 -5.23 -8.50
C PRO A 109 7.46 -6.06 -7.20
N LYS A 110 7.95 -5.54 -6.07
CA LYS A 110 7.83 -6.21 -4.77
C LYS A 110 7.69 -5.15 -3.68
N TRP A 111 6.61 -5.26 -2.89
CA TRP A 111 6.40 -4.40 -1.74
C TRP A 111 6.35 -5.19 -0.45
N PHE A 112 5.48 -6.20 -0.37
CA PHE A 112 5.36 -7.07 0.79
C PHE A 112 5.23 -8.51 0.35
N ASP A 113 5.98 -9.39 1.00
CA ASP A 113 5.77 -10.84 0.94
C ASP A 113 5.38 -11.28 2.36
N ILE A 114 4.16 -11.79 2.51
CA ILE A 114 3.61 -12.24 3.78
C ILE A 114 3.72 -13.77 3.81
N ASN A 115 4.53 -14.29 4.71
CA ASN A 115 4.66 -15.72 4.91
C ASN A 115 3.53 -16.22 5.81
N ILE A 116 2.68 -17.09 5.29
CA ILE A 116 1.47 -17.58 5.96
C ILE A 116 1.83 -18.44 7.18
N ASP A 117 2.84 -19.31 7.05
CA ASP A 117 3.22 -20.24 8.10
C ASP A 117 3.94 -19.57 9.27
N GLN A 118 4.77 -18.58 8.96
CA GLN A 118 5.59 -17.89 9.95
C GLN A 118 4.92 -16.62 10.48
N GLY A 119 3.91 -16.11 9.79
CA GLY A 119 3.32 -14.79 10.06
C GLY A 119 4.31 -13.63 9.85
N SER A 120 5.45 -13.91 9.22
CA SER A 120 6.47 -12.89 8.95
C SER A 120 6.12 -12.09 7.70
N ILE A 121 6.52 -10.82 7.69
CA ILE A 121 6.33 -9.90 6.57
C ILE A 121 7.69 -9.41 6.14
N ASP A 122 8.06 -9.75 4.91
CA ASP A 122 9.22 -9.20 4.24
C ASP A 122 8.80 -8.00 3.39
N CYS A 123 9.46 -6.87 3.63
CA CYS A 123 9.24 -5.65 2.89
C CYS A 123 10.45 -5.34 2.04
N SER A 124 10.25 -5.25 0.73
CA SER A 124 11.29 -4.84 -0.21
C SER A 124 10.91 -3.54 -0.91
N HIS A 125 11.89 -2.71 -1.19
CA HIS A 125 11.73 -1.45 -1.89
C HIS A 125 12.89 -1.26 -2.87
N GLU A 126 12.68 -0.41 -3.85
CA GLU A 126 13.72 -0.05 -4.81
C GLU A 126 14.83 0.75 -4.11
N GLU A 127 16.08 0.45 -4.43
CA GLU A 127 17.24 1.16 -3.89
C GLU A 127 17.13 2.66 -4.18
N GLY A 128 17.27 3.50 -3.14
CA GLY A 128 17.14 4.96 -3.23
C GLY A 128 15.71 5.50 -3.08
N SER A 129 14.68 4.64 -2.96
CA SER A 129 13.31 5.08 -2.70
C SER A 129 13.11 5.43 -1.22
N LEU A 130 13.12 6.72 -0.89
CA LEU A 130 12.81 7.19 0.47
C LEU A 130 11.38 6.83 0.90
N VAL A 131 10.43 6.78 -0.04
CA VAL A 131 9.04 6.42 0.23
C VAL A 131 8.96 4.93 0.56
N GLY A 132 9.61 4.07 -0.22
CA GLY A 132 9.69 2.64 0.02
C GLY A 132 10.31 2.32 1.38
N GLN A 133 11.43 2.97 1.72
CA GLN A 133 12.07 2.83 3.02
C GLN A 133 11.13 3.20 4.17
N HIS A 134 10.46 4.33 4.09
CA HIS A 134 9.51 4.75 5.13
C HIS A 134 8.33 3.79 5.33
N ILE A 135 7.86 3.16 4.24
CA ILE A 135 6.80 2.16 4.33
C ILE A 135 7.30 0.91 5.03
N CYS A 136 8.47 0.41 4.64
CA CYS A 136 9.07 -0.76 5.26
C CYS A 136 9.37 -0.54 6.75
N ASP A 137 9.86 0.63 7.13
CA ASP A 137 10.09 1.00 8.54
C ASP A 137 8.79 0.97 9.34
N ARG A 138 7.69 1.45 8.75
CA ARG A 138 6.37 1.44 9.39
C ARG A 138 5.79 0.04 9.53
N VAL A 139 5.97 -0.81 8.53
CA VAL A 139 5.55 -2.22 8.56
C VAL A 139 6.33 -2.99 9.63
N ASN A 140 7.63 -2.83 9.67
CA ASN A 140 8.48 -3.46 10.67
C ASN A 140 8.13 -3.03 12.09
N LEU A 141 7.80 -1.74 12.29
CA LEU A 141 7.31 -1.24 13.59
C LEU A 141 5.95 -1.83 13.97
N SER A 142 5.07 -2.12 13.01
CA SER A 142 3.78 -2.76 13.28
C SER A 142 3.94 -4.23 13.67
N ASN A 143 4.92 -4.92 13.12
CA ASN A 143 5.22 -6.31 13.48
C ASN A 143 5.93 -6.45 14.84
N SER A 144 6.68 -5.44 15.25
CA SER A 144 7.37 -5.42 16.54
C SER A 144 6.43 -5.22 17.75
N LYS A 145 5.14 -4.95 17.53
CA LYS A 145 4.16 -4.68 18.58
C LYS A 145 3.20 -5.83 18.88
N ASN A 146 3.34 -6.95 18.18
CA ASN A 146 2.65 -8.21 18.44
C ASN A 146 3.68 -9.23 18.96
#